data_ea9338f892840cfc6daba6d0ce3413a0
#
_entry.id   ea9338f892840cfc6daba6d0ce3413a0
#
_cell.length_a   1.000
_cell.length_b   1.000
_cell.length_c   1.000
_cell.angle_alpha   90.00
_cell.angle_beta   90.00
_cell.angle_gamma   90.00
#
_symmetry.space_group_name_H-M   'P 1'
#
loop_
_entity.id
_entity.type
_entity.pdbx_description
1 polymer ?
#
loop_
_entity_poly.entity_id
_entity_poly.type
_entity_poly.pdbx_seq_one_letter_code
_entity_poly.pdbx_strand_id
1 'polypeptide(L)'
;MRSFIPAARTASGISYCSFGELLQGVLHEDDADFLVTLPIQKYSVSTFVPDHGSTEIVTHPSGKTKAAALAKVILRRYGHNVGGTFYIDCDIPIGKGLSSSSADLLATARAIEVYMGRELPLGELCRDMSGIEPTDGVMFAESVVYLQRKGMLWSKLGRLSGIQILSLDEGGTIDTLEYHRRDRAHRHNVEHRSEFNELLDRIVAAFGARDLDEIGSVSTRSAYINQKINPKRHLAAVHDVCKATRGIGLVTAHSGTCIGILYDTGRPGHRDNLAQAIDALSGYGTVKVYDTIQ
;
A
#
# COMPACT_ATOMS: atom_id res chain seq x y z
N MET A 1 -13.34 -5.39 49.59
CA MET A 1 -13.12 -4.38 48.54
C MET A 1 -13.31 -5.06 47.18
N ARG A 2 -14.45 -4.79 46.50
CA ARG A 2 -14.61 -5.25 45.11
C ARG A 2 -13.77 -4.34 44.23
N SER A 3 -12.69 -4.88 43.64
CA SER A 3 -11.90 -4.18 42.64
C SER A 3 -12.84 -3.79 41.49
N PHE A 4 -12.99 -2.51 41.27
CA PHE A 4 -13.65 -1.96 40.11
C PHE A 4 -12.79 -2.35 38.90
N ILE A 5 -13.17 -3.42 38.18
CA ILE A 5 -12.62 -3.72 36.87
C ILE A 5 -13.25 -2.69 35.94
N PRO A 6 -12.51 -1.69 35.40
CA PRO A 6 -13.07 -0.78 34.43
C PRO A 6 -13.60 -1.60 33.26
N ALA A 7 -14.80 -1.30 32.79
CA ALA A 7 -15.40 -1.93 31.63
C ALA A 7 -14.37 -1.93 30.49
N ALA A 8 -14.17 -3.10 29.86
CA ALA A 8 -13.21 -3.29 28.80
C ALA A 8 -13.48 -2.25 27.71
N ARG A 9 -12.59 -1.24 27.62
CA ARG A 9 -12.78 -0.11 26.69
C ARG A 9 -12.36 -0.58 25.31
N THR A 10 -13.30 -0.65 24.38
CA THR A 10 -13.01 -0.90 22.96
C THR A 10 -12.13 0.21 22.41
N ALA A 11 -11.20 -0.13 21.53
CA ALA A 11 -10.26 0.80 20.93
C ALA A 11 -10.22 0.58 19.42
N SER A 12 -10.27 1.65 18.65
CA SER A 12 -10.25 1.56 17.19
C SER A 12 -9.08 2.32 16.59
N GLY A 13 -8.52 1.77 15.53
CA GLY A 13 -7.47 2.37 14.72
C GLY A 13 -7.84 2.34 13.24
N ILE A 14 -7.29 3.26 12.48
CA ILE A 14 -7.54 3.42 11.05
C ILE A 14 -6.24 3.59 10.28
N SER A 15 -6.17 3.06 9.06
CA SER A 15 -5.05 3.24 8.13
C SER A 15 -5.56 3.53 6.73
N TYR A 16 -4.81 4.34 5.98
CA TYR A 16 -4.97 4.43 4.53
C TYR A 16 -4.46 3.16 3.85
N CYS A 17 -4.99 2.91 2.64
CA CYS A 17 -4.41 1.98 1.67
C CYS A 17 -3.51 2.74 0.68
N SER A 18 -2.77 2.00 -0.15
CA SER A 18 -1.96 2.55 -1.24
C SER A 18 -2.34 1.85 -2.55
N PHE A 19 -2.31 2.56 -3.67
CA PHE A 19 -2.57 1.98 -4.98
C PHE A 19 -1.26 1.53 -5.63
N GLY A 20 -0.89 0.27 -5.43
CA GLY A 20 0.36 -0.24 -5.96
C GLY A 20 1.54 0.68 -5.61
N GLU A 21 2.48 0.77 -6.54
CA GLU A 21 3.68 1.58 -6.36
C GLU A 21 3.97 2.42 -7.62
N LEU A 22 4.27 3.72 -7.46
CA LEU A 22 4.73 4.58 -8.55
C LEU A 22 6.08 4.11 -9.11
N LEU A 23 6.94 3.60 -8.25
CA LEU A 23 8.22 3.01 -8.60
C LEU A 23 8.57 1.93 -7.58
N GLN A 24 9.15 0.83 -8.02
CA GLN A 24 9.73 -0.20 -7.16
C GLN A 24 11.05 -0.67 -7.75
N GLY A 25 12.09 -0.81 -6.93
CA GLY A 25 13.40 -1.21 -7.38
C GLY A 25 14.35 -1.54 -6.24
N VAL A 26 15.65 -1.43 -6.50
CA VAL A 26 16.73 -1.58 -5.50
C VAL A 26 17.67 -0.38 -5.54
N LEU A 27 18.20 0.00 -4.38
CA LEU A 27 19.17 1.07 -4.25
C LEU A 27 20.56 0.63 -4.74
N HIS A 28 21.39 1.61 -5.13
CA HIS A 28 22.77 1.35 -5.55
C HIS A 28 23.68 0.85 -4.43
N GLU A 29 23.52 1.42 -3.21
CA GLU A 29 24.49 1.26 -2.14
C GLU A 29 24.53 -0.15 -1.57
N ASP A 30 23.37 -0.80 -1.41
CA ASP A 30 23.26 -2.04 -0.65
C ASP A 30 22.21 -3.03 -1.19
N ASP A 31 21.76 -2.80 -2.43
CA ASP A 31 20.68 -3.57 -3.08
C ASP A 31 19.39 -3.64 -2.24
N ALA A 32 19.16 -2.65 -1.35
CA ALA A 32 17.94 -2.60 -0.57
C ALA A 32 16.72 -2.38 -1.45
N ASP A 33 15.73 -3.24 -1.32
CA ASP A 33 14.45 -3.08 -2.01
C ASP A 33 13.75 -1.81 -1.51
N PHE A 34 13.35 -0.94 -2.44
CA PHE A 34 12.56 0.25 -2.17
C PHE A 34 11.28 0.28 -2.99
N LEU A 35 10.31 1.08 -2.52
CA LEU A 35 9.11 1.44 -3.27
C LEU A 35 8.75 2.91 -3.05
N VAL A 36 8.07 3.49 -4.03
CA VAL A 36 7.47 4.83 -3.94
C VAL A 36 5.96 4.67 -3.82
N THR A 37 5.41 5.08 -2.69
CA THR A 37 4.00 4.86 -2.32
C THR A 37 3.05 5.81 -3.05
N LEU A 38 1.80 5.37 -3.26
CA LEU A 38 0.70 6.19 -3.76
C LEU A 38 -0.53 6.02 -2.85
N PRO A 39 -0.60 6.72 -1.70
CA PRO A 39 -1.71 6.61 -0.78
C PRO A 39 -3.04 7.07 -1.39
N ILE A 40 -4.11 6.30 -1.13
CA ILE A 40 -5.46 6.53 -1.65
C ILE A 40 -6.50 6.66 -0.53
N GLN A 41 -7.64 7.28 -0.85
CA GLN A 41 -8.80 7.45 0.07
C GLN A 41 -9.60 6.13 0.19
N LYS A 42 -8.89 5.07 0.57
CA LYS A 42 -9.43 3.79 0.99
C LYS A 42 -8.78 3.40 2.31
N TYR A 43 -9.54 2.71 3.15
CA TYR A 43 -9.17 2.55 4.54
C TYR A 43 -9.27 1.09 4.97
N SER A 44 -8.46 0.75 5.96
CA SER A 44 -8.69 -0.35 6.88
C SER A 44 -8.99 0.19 8.27
N VAL A 45 -10.01 -0.35 8.92
CA VAL A 45 -10.39 -0.03 10.30
C VAL A 45 -10.26 -1.29 11.13
N SER A 46 -9.59 -1.19 12.27
CA SER A 46 -9.44 -2.29 13.21
C SER A 46 -9.98 -1.88 14.58
N THR A 47 -10.92 -2.66 15.12
CA THR A 47 -11.50 -2.41 16.45
C THR A 47 -11.10 -3.55 17.38
N PHE A 48 -10.37 -3.22 18.44
CA PHE A 48 -9.95 -4.14 19.49
C PHE A 48 -10.99 -4.18 20.62
N VAL A 49 -11.47 -5.37 20.92
CA VAL A 49 -12.31 -5.67 22.10
C VAL A 49 -11.45 -6.53 23.02
N PRO A 50 -10.87 -5.94 24.11
CA PRO A 50 -9.98 -6.67 25.00
C PRO A 50 -10.74 -7.68 25.85
N ASP A 51 -10.09 -8.81 26.16
CA ASP A 51 -10.53 -9.84 27.11
C ASP A 51 -9.43 -10.06 28.15
N HIS A 52 -9.65 -9.53 29.34
CA HIS A 52 -8.71 -9.66 30.47
C HIS A 52 -8.68 -11.08 31.08
N GLY A 53 -9.63 -11.94 30.72
CA GLY A 53 -9.67 -13.35 31.14
C GLY A 53 -8.87 -14.28 30.20
N SER A 54 -8.35 -13.76 29.12
CA SER A 54 -7.61 -14.52 28.09
C SER A 54 -6.29 -13.85 27.73
N THR A 55 -5.39 -14.61 27.11
CA THR A 55 -4.18 -14.10 26.44
C THR A 55 -4.23 -14.38 24.93
N GLU A 56 -5.33 -14.96 24.46
CA GLU A 56 -5.52 -15.29 23.07
C GLU A 56 -5.96 -14.06 22.26
N ILE A 57 -5.33 -13.83 21.12
CA ILE A 57 -5.73 -12.81 20.15
C ILE A 57 -6.43 -13.49 18.98
N VAL A 58 -7.67 -13.08 18.74
CA VAL A 58 -8.52 -13.56 17.65
C VAL A 58 -8.82 -12.41 16.69
N THR A 59 -9.04 -12.70 15.42
CA THR A 59 -9.42 -11.72 14.40
C THR A 59 -10.72 -12.10 13.71
N HIS A 60 -11.51 -11.11 13.36
CA HIS A 60 -12.63 -11.23 12.44
C HIS A 60 -12.41 -10.29 11.25
N PRO A 61 -12.34 -10.84 10.01
CA PRO A 61 -12.39 -12.27 9.67
C PRO A 61 -11.17 -13.05 10.17
N SER A 62 -11.33 -14.35 10.42
CA SER A 62 -10.29 -15.22 11.01
C SER A 62 -9.01 -15.34 10.18
N GLY A 63 -9.07 -15.01 8.89
CA GLY A 63 -7.92 -15.03 7.98
C GLY A 63 -6.90 -13.90 8.19
N LYS A 64 -7.15 -12.91 9.06
CA LYS A 64 -6.25 -11.79 9.35
C LYS A 64 -5.12 -12.16 10.34
N THR A 65 -4.48 -13.31 10.13
CA THR A 65 -3.50 -13.90 11.04
C THR A 65 -2.25 -13.03 11.26
N LYS A 66 -1.85 -12.26 10.26
CA LYS A 66 -0.71 -11.32 10.34
C LYS A 66 -1.00 -10.18 11.34
N ALA A 67 -2.23 -9.64 11.33
CA ALA A 67 -2.66 -8.63 12.29
C ALA A 67 -2.66 -9.18 13.72
N ALA A 68 -3.14 -10.42 13.92
CA ALA A 68 -3.06 -11.10 15.22
C ALA A 68 -1.61 -11.30 15.69
N ALA A 69 -0.70 -11.66 14.78
CA ALA A 69 0.72 -11.83 15.09
C ALA A 69 1.36 -10.49 15.52
N LEU A 70 1.10 -9.41 14.78
CA LEU A 70 1.59 -8.07 15.14
C LEU A 70 1.04 -7.61 16.50
N ALA A 71 -0.25 -7.81 16.74
CA ALA A 71 -0.88 -7.46 18.00
C ALA A 71 -0.19 -8.15 19.19
N LYS A 72 0.10 -9.45 19.08
CA LYS A 72 0.83 -10.21 20.12
C LYS A 72 2.24 -9.65 20.36
N VAL A 73 2.95 -9.27 19.30
CA VAL A 73 4.31 -8.68 19.41
C VAL A 73 4.24 -7.36 20.19
N ILE A 74 3.35 -6.45 19.80
CA ILE A 74 3.23 -5.13 20.43
C ILE A 74 2.77 -5.26 21.88
N LEU A 75 1.66 -5.95 22.15
CA LEU A 75 1.12 -6.09 23.52
C LEU A 75 2.13 -6.69 24.48
N ARG A 76 2.85 -7.75 24.07
CA ARG A 76 3.90 -8.37 24.90
C ARG A 76 5.06 -7.42 25.18
N ARG A 77 5.54 -6.68 24.19
CA ARG A 77 6.64 -5.71 24.34
C ARG A 77 6.31 -4.65 25.38
N TYR A 78 5.09 -4.19 25.45
CA TYR A 78 4.64 -3.18 26.39
C TYR A 78 4.07 -3.75 27.69
N GLY A 79 4.26 -5.06 27.94
CA GLY A 79 3.89 -5.69 29.21
C GLY A 79 2.39 -5.94 29.40
N HIS A 80 1.60 -5.86 28.32
CA HIS A 80 0.18 -6.15 28.38
C HIS A 80 -0.07 -7.64 28.17
N ASN A 81 -0.51 -8.32 29.23
CA ASN A 81 -0.92 -9.73 29.19
C ASN A 81 -2.43 -9.83 29.06
N VAL A 82 -2.95 -9.41 27.90
CA VAL A 82 -4.38 -9.34 27.58
C VAL A 82 -4.62 -9.98 26.23
N GLY A 83 -5.70 -10.78 26.15
CA GLY A 83 -6.23 -11.27 24.89
C GLY A 83 -7.37 -10.41 24.38
N GLY A 84 -8.09 -10.91 23.41
CA GLY A 84 -9.26 -10.23 22.86
C GLY A 84 -9.43 -10.43 21.36
N THR A 85 -10.40 -9.71 20.83
CA THR A 85 -10.81 -9.85 19.44
C THR A 85 -10.58 -8.55 18.68
N PHE A 86 -9.94 -8.66 17.51
CA PHE A 86 -9.86 -7.57 16.54
C PHE A 86 -10.90 -7.79 15.43
N TYR A 87 -11.80 -6.84 15.26
CA TYR A 87 -12.70 -6.77 14.12
C TYR A 87 -12.05 -5.85 13.08
N ILE A 88 -11.71 -6.42 11.91
CA ILE A 88 -10.96 -5.71 10.87
C ILE A 88 -11.82 -5.64 9.61
N ASP A 89 -12.12 -4.41 9.20
CA ASP A 89 -12.81 -4.13 7.95
C ASP A 89 -11.92 -3.29 7.03
N CYS A 90 -11.83 -3.68 5.77
CA CYS A 90 -10.96 -3.03 4.79
C CYS A 90 -11.73 -2.81 3.48
N ASP A 91 -11.72 -1.57 3.00
CA ASP A 91 -12.34 -1.18 1.72
C ASP A 91 -11.77 -1.94 0.50
N ILE A 92 -10.58 -2.52 0.66
CA ILE A 92 -9.85 -3.18 -0.42
C ILE A 92 -9.85 -4.71 -0.22
N PRO A 93 -10.30 -5.50 -1.21
CA PRO A 93 -10.16 -6.95 -1.17
C PRO A 93 -8.69 -7.40 -1.12
N ILE A 94 -8.44 -8.52 -0.45
CA ILE A 94 -7.11 -9.14 -0.35
C ILE A 94 -6.59 -9.57 -1.74
N GLY A 95 -5.27 -9.47 -1.96
CA GLY A 95 -4.59 -9.99 -3.15
C GLY A 95 -4.68 -9.12 -4.39
N LYS A 96 -5.12 -7.86 -4.26
CA LYS A 96 -5.19 -6.89 -5.37
C LYS A 96 -3.93 -6.06 -5.55
N GLY A 97 -3.01 -6.08 -4.57
CA GLY A 97 -1.80 -5.26 -4.56
C GLY A 97 -2.08 -3.79 -4.25
N LEU A 98 -3.11 -3.54 -3.44
CA LEU A 98 -3.50 -2.20 -3.02
C LEU A 98 -3.30 -2.02 -1.51
N SER A 99 -2.28 -2.66 -0.95
CA SER A 99 -1.80 -2.51 0.42
C SER A 99 -2.79 -2.87 1.53
N SER A 100 -3.84 -3.67 1.24
CA SER A 100 -4.84 -4.02 2.25
C SER A 100 -4.25 -4.72 3.48
N SER A 101 -3.25 -5.61 3.29
CA SER A 101 -2.58 -6.31 4.40
C SER A 101 -1.78 -5.35 5.27
N SER A 102 -0.98 -4.47 4.66
CA SER A 102 -0.21 -3.43 5.37
C SER A 102 -1.13 -2.46 6.11
N ALA A 103 -2.27 -2.08 5.51
CA ALA A 103 -3.27 -1.24 6.15
C ALA A 103 -3.93 -1.92 7.36
N ASP A 104 -4.23 -3.22 7.28
CA ASP A 104 -4.75 -4.01 8.41
C ASP A 104 -3.76 -4.05 9.58
N LEU A 105 -2.47 -4.24 9.30
CA LEU A 105 -1.41 -4.21 10.31
C LEU A 105 -1.37 -2.86 11.01
N LEU A 106 -1.33 -1.77 10.25
CA LEU A 106 -1.26 -0.43 10.83
C LEU A 106 -2.52 -0.06 11.60
N ALA A 107 -3.71 -0.36 11.06
CA ALA A 107 -4.97 -0.12 11.76
C ALA A 107 -5.01 -0.88 13.10
N THR A 108 -4.51 -2.13 13.12
CA THR A 108 -4.42 -2.95 14.34
C THR A 108 -3.45 -2.34 15.35
N ALA A 109 -2.26 -1.90 14.91
CA ALA A 109 -1.29 -1.24 15.78
C ALA A 109 -1.86 0.05 16.39
N ARG A 110 -2.55 0.88 15.60
CA ARG A 110 -3.23 2.09 16.08
C ARG A 110 -4.37 1.81 17.06
N ALA A 111 -5.12 0.72 16.87
CA ALA A 111 -6.10 0.29 17.86
C ALA A 111 -5.43 -0.06 19.20
N ILE A 112 -4.26 -0.69 19.16
CA ILE A 112 -3.48 -0.98 20.38
C ILE A 112 -2.94 0.30 21.02
N GLU A 113 -2.48 1.28 20.24
CA GLU A 113 -2.07 2.61 20.76
C GLU A 113 -3.20 3.26 21.56
N VAL A 114 -4.41 3.27 20.98
CA VAL A 114 -5.61 3.80 21.67
C VAL A 114 -5.94 3.00 22.92
N TYR A 115 -5.84 1.66 22.86
CA TYR A 115 -6.06 0.80 24.03
C TYR A 115 -5.07 1.08 25.16
N MET A 116 -3.79 1.24 24.82
CA MET A 116 -2.73 1.51 25.80
C MET A 116 -2.70 2.97 26.27
N GLY A 117 -3.38 3.88 25.55
CA GLY A 117 -3.27 5.33 25.77
C GLY A 117 -1.87 5.88 25.48
N ARG A 118 -1.14 5.27 24.54
CA ARG A 118 0.26 5.57 24.23
C ARG A 118 0.54 5.38 22.75
N GLU A 119 1.22 6.34 22.14
CA GLU A 119 1.74 6.21 20.78
C GLU A 119 2.97 5.29 20.74
N LEU A 120 3.08 4.51 19.67
CA LEU A 120 4.25 3.68 19.37
C LEU A 120 5.29 4.53 18.63
N PRO A 121 6.59 4.42 18.98
CA PRO A 121 7.64 5.05 18.18
C PRO A 121 7.58 4.55 16.74
N LEU A 122 7.46 5.48 15.79
CA LEU A 122 7.24 5.16 14.38
C LEU A 122 8.28 4.16 13.82
N GLY A 123 9.56 4.34 14.18
CA GLY A 123 10.62 3.43 13.73
C GLY A 123 10.49 2.01 14.31
N GLU A 124 9.93 1.82 15.50
CA GLU A 124 9.64 0.51 16.07
C GLU A 124 8.45 -0.12 15.33
N LEU A 125 7.38 0.65 15.13
CA LEU A 125 6.21 0.20 14.40
C LEU A 125 6.56 -0.26 12.98
N CYS A 126 7.36 0.52 12.25
CA CYS A 126 7.82 0.16 10.91
C CYS A 126 8.58 -1.19 10.91
N ARG A 127 9.50 -1.38 11.87
CA ARG A 127 10.27 -2.64 11.99
C ARG A 127 9.38 -3.80 12.40
N ASP A 128 8.45 -3.60 13.32
CA ASP A 128 7.52 -4.66 13.74
C ASP A 128 6.64 -5.14 12.60
N MET A 129 6.07 -4.20 11.84
CA MET A 129 5.26 -4.51 10.67
C MET A 129 6.08 -5.25 9.60
N SER A 130 7.29 -4.75 9.29
CA SER A 130 8.18 -5.39 8.30
C SER A 130 8.72 -6.74 8.77
N GLY A 131 8.78 -6.98 10.07
CA GLY A 131 9.08 -8.29 10.67
C GLY A 131 7.97 -9.33 10.47
N ILE A 132 6.73 -8.88 10.29
CA ILE A 132 5.60 -9.77 9.94
C ILE A 132 5.57 -10.04 8.43
N GLU A 133 5.68 -8.99 7.63
CA GLU A 133 5.79 -9.04 6.16
C GLU A 133 6.40 -7.74 5.63
N PRO A 134 7.02 -7.73 4.44
CA PRO A 134 7.36 -6.48 3.77
C PRO A 134 6.12 -5.60 3.61
N THR A 135 6.18 -4.35 4.07
CA THR A 135 5.03 -3.43 4.12
C THR A 135 5.18 -2.28 3.13
N ASP A 136 4.05 -1.71 2.72
CA ASP A 136 4.00 -0.70 1.65
C ASP A 136 4.08 0.75 2.18
N GLY A 137 4.62 0.98 3.37
CA GLY A 137 4.82 2.34 3.89
C GLY A 137 3.53 3.13 4.19
N VAL A 138 2.40 2.44 4.43
CA VAL A 138 1.06 3.03 4.68
C VAL A 138 0.97 3.88 5.95
N MET A 139 2.00 3.85 6.81
CA MET A 139 2.08 4.69 8.01
C MET A 139 2.32 6.18 7.70
N PHE A 140 2.66 6.51 6.46
CA PHE A 140 2.85 7.88 6.00
C PHE A 140 1.64 8.34 5.18
N ALA A 141 0.99 9.43 5.61
CA ALA A 141 -0.14 10.05 4.88
C ALA A 141 0.35 10.94 3.73
N GLU A 142 1.40 10.51 3.05
CA GLU A 142 2.05 11.17 1.92
C GLU A 142 2.83 10.13 1.10
N SER A 143 3.17 10.44 -0.13
CA SER A 143 4.08 9.59 -0.91
C SER A 143 5.48 9.63 -0.29
N VAL A 144 6.07 8.46 -0.14
CA VAL A 144 7.41 8.28 0.42
C VAL A 144 8.20 7.27 -0.38
N VAL A 145 9.53 7.38 -0.33
CA VAL A 145 10.44 6.28 -0.67
C VAL A 145 10.63 5.45 0.59
N TYR A 146 10.25 4.18 0.55
CA TYR A 146 10.22 3.29 1.70
C TYR A 146 10.97 1.99 1.43
N LEU A 147 11.83 1.60 2.35
CA LEU A 147 12.58 0.34 2.28
C LEU A 147 11.75 -0.76 2.95
N GLN A 148 10.89 -1.41 2.17
CA GLN A 148 9.82 -2.27 2.67
C GLN A 148 10.29 -3.49 3.47
N ARG A 149 11.48 -4.04 3.15
CA ARG A 149 12.05 -5.17 3.91
C ARG A 149 12.78 -4.73 5.18
N LYS A 150 13.33 -3.51 5.18
CA LYS A 150 14.03 -2.95 6.35
C LYS A 150 13.08 -2.25 7.33
N GLY A 151 11.84 -1.97 6.93
CA GLY A 151 10.93 -1.17 7.72
C GLY A 151 11.46 0.24 7.97
N MET A 152 11.96 0.91 6.91
CA MET A 152 12.66 2.18 7.07
C MET A 152 12.22 3.21 6.04
N LEU A 153 11.91 4.41 6.50
CA LEU A 153 11.72 5.58 5.64
C LEU A 153 13.06 6.00 5.05
N TRP A 154 13.15 6.09 3.72
CA TRP A 154 14.32 6.64 3.05
C TRP A 154 14.14 8.13 2.75
N SER A 155 13.00 8.54 2.19
CA SER A 155 12.70 9.95 1.91
C SER A 155 11.20 10.22 1.88
N LYS A 156 10.79 11.41 2.27
CA LYS A 156 9.44 11.95 2.09
C LYS A 156 9.39 12.73 0.79
N LEU A 157 8.34 12.51 0.00
CA LEU A 157 8.13 13.17 -1.28
C LEU A 157 6.99 14.19 -1.23
N GLY A 158 6.06 14.04 -0.26
CA GLY A 158 4.89 14.89 -0.13
C GLY A 158 3.63 14.27 -0.71
N ARG A 159 2.54 15.04 -0.69
CA ARG A 159 1.23 14.59 -1.14
C ARG A 159 1.04 14.78 -2.63
N LEU A 160 0.48 13.79 -3.29
CA LEU A 160 0.06 13.84 -4.68
C LEU A 160 -1.44 14.10 -4.75
N SER A 161 -1.85 15.31 -4.31
CA SER A 161 -3.25 15.71 -4.26
C SER A 161 -3.80 15.99 -5.67
N GLY A 162 -5.12 15.78 -5.86
CA GLY A 162 -5.79 16.09 -7.13
C GLY A 162 -5.54 15.05 -8.22
N ILE A 163 -5.07 13.86 -7.87
CA ILE A 163 -4.95 12.75 -8.79
C ILE A 163 -6.11 11.76 -8.57
N GLN A 164 -6.74 11.35 -9.68
CA GLN A 164 -7.64 10.20 -9.73
C GLN A 164 -6.96 9.05 -10.46
N ILE A 165 -7.25 7.84 -10.00
CA ILE A 165 -6.70 6.60 -10.57
C ILE A 165 -7.85 5.79 -11.11
N LEU A 166 -7.92 5.63 -12.44
CA LEU A 166 -8.83 4.67 -13.07
C LEU A 166 -8.16 3.30 -13.05
N SER A 167 -8.64 2.42 -12.19
CA SER A 167 -8.13 1.07 -12.01
C SER A 167 -8.85 0.06 -12.88
N LEU A 168 -8.11 -0.78 -13.56
CA LEU A 168 -8.56 -2.05 -14.12
C LEU A 168 -8.03 -3.18 -13.24
N ASP A 169 -8.91 -3.98 -12.64
CA ASP A 169 -8.57 -5.25 -12.01
C ASP A 169 -8.80 -6.38 -13.01
N GLU A 170 -7.74 -7.04 -13.44
CA GLU A 170 -7.79 -8.15 -14.41
C GLU A 170 -8.38 -9.45 -13.84
N GLY A 171 -8.76 -9.42 -12.56
CA GLY A 171 -9.30 -10.59 -11.85
C GLY A 171 -8.23 -11.53 -11.30
N GLY A 172 -8.67 -12.58 -10.62
CA GLY A 172 -7.79 -13.50 -9.91
C GLY A 172 -7.22 -12.92 -8.63
N THR A 173 -6.30 -13.66 -8.04
CA THR A 173 -5.51 -13.27 -6.85
C THR A 173 -4.08 -13.73 -7.06
N ILE A 174 -3.12 -12.93 -6.64
CA ILE A 174 -1.71 -13.32 -6.63
C ILE A 174 -1.38 -13.80 -5.23
N ASP A 175 -0.92 -15.05 -5.13
CA ASP A 175 -0.38 -15.58 -3.89
C ASP A 175 1.03 -14.98 -3.66
N THR A 176 1.13 -14.12 -2.65
CA THR A 176 2.39 -13.48 -2.26
C THR A 176 3.36 -14.41 -1.54
N LEU A 177 2.95 -15.65 -1.23
CA LEU A 177 3.72 -16.61 -0.44
C LEU A 177 4.71 -17.43 -1.28
N GLU A 178 4.75 -17.30 -2.59
CA GLU A 178 5.75 -18.00 -3.40
C GLU A 178 7.17 -17.45 -3.15
N TYR A 179 7.90 -18.15 -2.27
CA TYR A 179 9.31 -17.88 -1.92
C TYR A 179 10.20 -17.67 -3.15
N HIS A 180 10.00 -18.47 -4.20
CA HIS A 180 10.73 -18.37 -5.46
C HIS A 180 10.43 -17.09 -6.26
N ARG A 181 9.26 -16.50 -6.14
CA ARG A 181 8.93 -15.20 -6.78
C ARG A 181 9.69 -14.05 -6.14
N ARG A 182 9.90 -14.06 -4.83
CA ARG A 182 10.63 -13.00 -4.12
C ARG A 182 12.09 -12.92 -4.57
N ASP A 183 12.79 -14.05 -4.67
CA ASP A 183 14.18 -14.09 -5.15
C ASP A 183 14.29 -13.71 -6.63
N ARG A 184 13.32 -14.11 -7.45
CA ARG A 184 13.29 -13.75 -8.85
C ARG A 184 13.05 -12.25 -9.05
N ALA A 185 12.12 -11.66 -8.29
CA ALA A 185 11.84 -10.23 -8.35
C ALA A 185 13.06 -9.41 -7.91
N HIS A 186 13.68 -9.79 -6.79
CA HIS A 186 14.89 -9.12 -6.31
C HIS A 186 16.04 -9.20 -7.31
N ARG A 187 16.36 -10.39 -7.85
CA ARG A 187 17.40 -10.55 -8.89
C ARG A 187 17.13 -9.69 -10.12
N HIS A 188 15.88 -9.67 -10.59
CA HIS A 188 15.51 -8.83 -11.72
C HIS A 188 15.70 -7.34 -11.41
N ASN A 189 15.35 -6.89 -10.19
CA ASN A 189 15.57 -5.52 -9.77
C ASN A 189 17.06 -5.18 -9.70
N VAL A 190 17.91 -6.10 -9.24
CA VAL A 190 19.38 -5.93 -9.23
C VAL A 190 19.94 -5.82 -10.66
N GLU A 191 19.43 -6.60 -11.60
CA GLU A 191 19.81 -6.49 -13.03
C GLU A 191 19.47 -5.12 -13.63
N HIS A 192 18.40 -4.48 -13.17
CA HIS A 192 17.93 -3.16 -13.63
C HIS A 192 18.28 -2.02 -12.65
N ARG A 193 19.17 -2.27 -11.68
CA ARG A 193 19.51 -1.33 -10.60
C ARG A 193 19.85 0.08 -11.09
N SER A 194 20.69 0.18 -12.12
CA SER A 194 21.08 1.48 -12.66
C SER A 194 19.89 2.29 -13.16
N GLU A 195 18.98 1.65 -13.90
CA GLU A 195 17.77 2.28 -14.40
C GLU A 195 16.82 2.67 -13.25
N PHE A 196 16.67 1.82 -12.24
CA PHE A 196 15.82 2.14 -11.09
C PHE A 196 16.32 3.33 -10.29
N ASN A 197 17.63 3.51 -10.13
CA ASN A 197 18.17 4.67 -9.42
C ASN A 197 18.04 5.96 -10.25
N GLU A 198 18.23 5.90 -11.57
CA GLU A 198 17.91 7.01 -12.45
C GLU A 198 16.43 7.42 -12.37
N LEU A 199 15.52 6.43 -12.38
CA LEU A 199 14.09 6.67 -12.22
C LEU A 199 13.75 7.22 -10.82
N LEU A 200 14.47 6.80 -9.78
CA LEU A 200 14.30 7.31 -8.42
C LEU A 200 14.71 8.78 -8.34
N ASP A 201 15.85 9.16 -8.91
CA ASP A 201 16.29 10.57 -8.94
C ASP A 201 15.26 11.43 -9.69
N ARG A 202 14.76 10.95 -10.83
CA ARG A 202 13.76 11.64 -11.65
C ARG A 202 12.46 11.84 -10.89
N ILE A 203 11.92 10.81 -10.24
CA ILE A 203 10.65 10.93 -9.53
C ILE A 203 10.77 11.83 -8.29
N VAL A 204 11.91 11.79 -7.57
CA VAL A 204 12.18 12.70 -6.45
C VAL A 204 12.21 14.15 -6.92
N ALA A 205 12.91 14.44 -8.02
CA ALA A 205 12.94 15.76 -8.62
C ALA A 205 11.55 16.23 -9.09
N ALA A 206 10.79 15.31 -9.72
CA ALA A 206 9.44 15.59 -10.22
C ALA A 206 8.45 15.93 -9.09
N PHE A 207 8.52 15.23 -7.95
CA PHE A 207 7.73 15.60 -6.76
C PHE A 207 8.10 16.99 -6.25
N GLY A 208 9.39 17.33 -6.19
CA GLY A 208 9.88 18.66 -5.79
C GLY A 208 9.40 19.77 -6.72
N ALA A 209 9.35 19.51 -8.02
CA ALA A 209 8.88 20.43 -9.05
C ALA A 209 7.35 20.42 -9.25
N ARG A 210 6.63 19.47 -8.66
CA ARG A 210 5.21 19.16 -8.93
C ARG A 210 4.94 18.85 -10.41
N ASP A 211 5.90 18.18 -11.06
CA ASP A 211 5.78 17.75 -12.45
C ASP A 211 5.04 16.40 -12.53
N LEU A 212 3.71 16.47 -12.68
CA LEU A 212 2.84 15.32 -12.73
C LEU A 212 3.07 14.45 -13.97
N ASP A 213 3.47 15.06 -15.10
CA ASP A 213 3.76 14.31 -16.34
C ASP A 213 5.01 13.47 -16.18
N GLU A 214 6.04 14.00 -15.53
CA GLU A 214 7.26 13.25 -15.24
C GLU A 214 7.02 12.15 -14.21
N ILE A 215 6.22 12.40 -13.15
CA ILE A 215 5.78 11.35 -12.21
C ILE A 215 5.07 10.21 -12.96
N GLY A 216 4.14 10.55 -13.85
CA GLY A 216 3.43 9.57 -14.67
C GLY A 216 4.34 8.81 -15.63
N SER A 217 5.32 9.48 -16.22
CA SER A 217 6.35 8.89 -17.10
C SER A 217 7.18 7.84 -16.36
N VAL A 218 7.71 8.19 -15.20
CA VAL A 218 8.49 7.27 -14.34
C VAL A 218 7.66 6.07 -13.90
N SER A 219 6.44 6.31 -13.43
CA SER A 219 5.54 5.24 -13.00
C SER A 219 5.16 4.30 -14.15
N THR A 220 4.94 4.84 -15.34
CA THR A 220 4.71 4.04 -16.55
C THR A 220 5.92 3.16 -16.88
N ARG A 221 7.13 3.71 -16.79
CA ARG A 221 8.37 2.94 -17.04
C ARG A 221 8.52 1.82 -16.02
N SER A 222 8.29 2.09 -14.74
CA SER A 222 8.28 1.09 -13.66
C SER A 222 7.31 -0.05 -13.96
N ALA A 223 6.10 0.27 -14.40
CA ALA A 223 5.09 -0.72 -14.78
C ALA A 223 5.59 -1.65 -15.91
N TYR A 224 6.28 -1.12 -16.92
CA TYR A 224 6.85 -1.92 -18.02
C TYR A 224 8.02 -2.79 -17.58
N ILE A 225 8.89 -2.32 -16.69
CA ILE A 225 9.98 -3.15 -16.15
C ILE A 225 9.40 -4.33 -15.37
N ASN A 226 8.34 -4.08 -14.59
CA ASN A 226 7.68 -5.12 -13.79
C ASN A 226 7.00 -6.22 -14.63
N GLN A 227 6.75 -6.00 -15.92
CA GLN A 227 6.09 -6.98 -16.79
C GLN A 227 6.82 -8.33 -16.86
N LYS A 228 8.15 -8.37 -16.64
CA LYS A 228 8.91 -9.62 -16.60
C LYS A 228 8.68 -10.46 -15.34
N ILE A 229 8.24 -9.79 -14.25
CA ILE A 229 8.05 -10.42 -12.94
C ILE A 229 6.57 -10.75 -12.72
N ASN A 230 5.70 -9.78 -12.95
CA ASN A 230 4.27 -9.90 -12.77
C ASN A 230 3.54 -9.32 -14.00
N PRO A 231 3.46 -10.11 -15.09
CA PRO A 231 2.88 -9.64 -16.34
C PRO A 231 1.40 -9.30 -16.15
N LYS A 232 1.05 -8.09 -16.57
CA LYS A 232 -0.34 -7.63 -16.70
C LYS A 232 -0.78 -7.87 -18.13
N ARG A 233 -1.89 -8.60 -18.30
CA ARG A 233 -2.42 -9.04 -19.58
C ARG A 233 -2.78 -7.87 -20.50
N HIS A 234 -3.31 -6.79 -19.90
CA HIS A 234 -3.87 -5.65 -20.62
C HIS A 234 -3.03 -4.38 -20.49
N LEU A 235 -1.76 -4.45 -20.01
CA LEU A 235 -0.95 -3.25 -19.81
C LEU A 235 -0.83 -2.40 -21.07
N ALA A 236 -0.61 -3.00 -22.24
CA ALA A 236 -0.48 -2.27 -23.50
C ALA A 236 -1.81 -1.57 -23.87
N ALA A 237 -2.93 -2.28 -23.78
CA ALA A 237 -4.26 -1.72 -24.07
C ALA A 237 -4.60 -0.56 -23.12
N VAL A 238 -4.32 -0.72 -21.81
CA VAL A 238 -4.52 0.35 -20.82
C VAL A 238 -3.63 1.56 -21.12
N HIS A 239 -2.39 1.33 -21.58
CA HIS A 239 -1.49 2.42 -21.98
C HIS A 239 -2.00 3.18 -23.22
N ASP A 240 -2.57 2.47 -24.20
CA ASP A 240 -3.14 3.12 -25.39
C ASP A 240 -4.38 3.95 -25.00
N VAL A 241 -5.24 3.44 -24.11
CA VAL A 241 -6.35 4.20 -23.53
C VAL A 241 -5.83 5.42 -22.76
N CYS A 242 -4.78 5.28 -21.93
CA CYS A 242 -4.16 6.38 -21.21
C CYS A 242 -3.77 7.52 -22.15
N LYS A 243 -3.10 7.22 -23.27
CA LYS A 243 -2.70 8.21 -24.27
C LYS A 243 -3.92 8.86 -24.96
N ALA A 244 -4.89 8.05 -25.37
CA ALA A 244 -6.08 8.52 -26.07
C ALA A 244 -6.95 9.45 -25.22
N THR A 245 -6.95 9.22 -23.90
CA THR A 245 -7.77 9.95 -22.92
C THR A 245 -6.96 10.93 -22.05
N ARG A 246 -5.76 11.28 -22.49
CA ARG A 246 -4.88 12.28 -21.83
C ARG A 246 -4.58 11.97 -20.36
N GLY A 247 -4.47 10.69 -19.99
CA GLY A 247 -3.90 10.28 -18.72
C GLY A 247 -2.43 10.69 -18.62
N ILE A 248 -1.96 10.97 -17.42
CA ILE A 248 -0.57 11.41 -17.19
C ILE A 248 0.42 10.22 -17.14
N GLY A 249 -0.07 9.00 -16.97
CA GLY A 249 0.74 7.78 -16.95
C GLY A 249 0.03 6.60 -16.33
N LEU A 250 0.76 5.50 -16.20
CA LEU A 250 0.28 4.26 -15.60
C LEU A 250 0.89 4.06 -14.20
N VAL A 251 0.15 3.36 -13.37
CA VAL A 251 0.63 2.80 -12.11
C VAL A 251 0.20 1.34 -12.02
N THR A 252 1.02 0.46 -11.47
CA THR A 252 0.65 -0.96 -11.32
C THR A 252 0.83 -1.44 -9.90
N ALA A 253 -0.02 -2.39 -9.50
CA ALA A 253 0.25 -3.21 -8.34
C ALA A 253 1.36 -4.21 -8.71
N HIS A 254 2.58 -4.02 -8.20
CA HIS A 254 3.73 -4.88 -8.51
C HIS A 254 3.51 -6.31 -8.02
N SER A 255 2.80 -6.48 -6.91
CA SER A 255 2.43 -7.78 -6.32
C SER A 255 0.92 -8.07 -6.36
N GLY A 256 0.16 -7.48 -7.30
CA GLY A 256 -1.30 -7.62 -7.40
C GLY A 256 -1.81 -7.75 -8.82
N THR A 257 -3.11 -7.54 -9.00
CA THR A 257 -3.81 -7.71 -10.30
C THR A 257 -4.24 -6.39 -10.92
N CYS A 258 -4.04 -5.25 -10.23
CA CYS A 258 -4.53 -3.96 -10.68
C CYS A 258 -3.52 -3.21 -11.56
N ILE A 259 -4.07 -2.53 -12.59
CA ILE A 259 -3.39 -1.52 -13.41
C ILE A 259 -4.19 -0.23 -13.26
N GLY A 260 -3.54 0.92 -13.05
CA GLY A 260 -4.19 2.21 -12.97
C GLY A 260 -3.72 3.17 -14.07
N ILE A 261 -4.65 4.01 -14.56
CA ILE A 261 -4.32 5.22 -15.30
C ILE A 261 -4.41 6.39 -14.32
N LEU A 262 -3.37 7.19 -14.26
CA LEU A 262 -3.32 8.40 -13.45
C LEU A 262 -3.93 9.58 -14.21
N TYR A 263 -4.85 10.32 -13.60
CA TYR A 263 -5.47 11.51 -14.14
C TYR A 263 -5.30 12.70 -13.20
N ASP A 264 -4.87 13.83 -13.75
CA ASP A 264 -4.88 15.11 -13.06
C ASP A 264 -6.28 15.74 -13.13
N THR A 265 -6.94 15.87 -11.97
CA THR A 265 -8.31 16.43 -11.88
C THR A 265 -8.39 17.92 -12.24
N GLY A 266 -7.26 18.62 -12.21
CA GLY A 266 -7.15 20.04 -12.61
C GLY A 266 -7.11 20.25 -14.11
N ARG A 267 -6.91 19.22 -14.93
CA ARG A 267 -6.83 19.37 -16.40
C ARG A 267 -8.21 19.56 -17.03
N PRO A 268 -8.32 20.47 -18.03
CA PRO A 268 -9.56 20.64 -18.79
C PRO A 268 -10.01 19.34 -19.45
N GLY A 269 -11.32 19.07 -19.38
CA GLY A 269 -11.91 17.86 -19.97
C GLY A 269 -11.66 16.56 -19.18
N HIS A 270 -11.08 16.66 -17.95
CA HIS A 270 -10.77 15.51 -17.12
C HIS A 270 -11.96 14.51 -17.01
N ARG A 271 -13.17 15.00 -16.70
CA ARG A 271 -14.35 14.14 -16.51
C ARG A 271 -14.74 13.38 -17.78
N ASP A 272 -14.69 14.04 -18.93
CA ASP A 272 -15.01 13.43 -20.22
C ASP A 272 -13.94 12.39 -20.61
N ASN A 273 -12.67 12.71 -20.41
CA ASN A 273 -11.55 11.80 -20.63
C ASN A 273 -11.67 10.55 -19.73
N LEU A 274 -12.00 10.74 -18.45
CA LEU A 274 -12.19 9.64 -17.52
C LEU A 274 -13.38 8.76 -17.92
N ALA A 275 -14.52 9.35 -18.30
CA ALA A 275 -15.69 8.60 -18.77
C ALA A 275 -15.37 7.78 -20.03
N GLN A 276 -14.69 8.36 -21.02
CA GLN A 276 -14.23 7.67 -22.20
C GLN A 276 -13.30 6.49 -21.88
N ALA A 277 -12.40 6.65 -20.91
CA ALA A 277 -11.50 5.59 -20.48
C ALA A 277 -12.26 4.45 -19.76
N ILE A 278 -13.25 4.79 -18.92
CA ILE A 278 -14.13 3.79 -18.28
C ILE A 278 -14.82 2.93 -19.33
N ASP A 279 -15.44 3.56 -20.33
CA ASP A 279 -16.12 2.84 -21.43
C ASP A 279 -15.14 1.92 -22.19
N ALA A 280 -13.96 2.44 -22.54
CA ALA A 280 -12.94 1.69 -23.27
C ALA A 280 -12.41 0.47 -22.49
N LEU A 281 -12.35 0.55 -21.14
CA LEU A 281 -11.80 -0.52 -20.31
C LEU A 281 -12.85 -1.48 -19.73
N SER A 282 -14.15 -1.16 -19.83
CA SER A 282 -15.23 -1.94 -19.22
C SER A 282 -15.29 -3.41 -19.65
N GLY A 283 -14.79 -3.73 -20.86
CA GLY A 283 -14.73 -5.09 -21.40
C GLY A 283 -13.53 -5.94 -20.94
N TYR A 284 -12.55 -5.35 -20.25
CA TYR A 284 -11.30 -6.03 -19.90
C TYR A 284 -11.27 -6.58 -18.45
N GLY A 285 -12.15 -6.11 -17.59
CA GLY A 285 -12.21 -6.51 -16.19
C GLY A 285 -13.04 -5.57 -15.32
N THR A 286 -12.79 -5.59 -14.02
CA THR A 286 -13.49 -4.70 -13.09
C THR A 286 -12.83 -3.32 -13.07
N VAL A 287 -13.60 -2.30 -13.43
CA VAL A 287 -13.14 -0.90 -13.44
C VAL A 287 -13.62 -0.17 -12.19
N LYS A 288 -12.70 0.55 -11.52
CA LYS A 288 -12.99 1.40 -10.34
C LYS A 288 -12.18 2.68 -10.39
N VAL A 289 -12.70 3.73 -9.77
CA VAL A 289 -11.98 5.01 -9.60
C VAL A 289 -11.59 5.16 -8.14
N TYR A 290 -10.34 5.59 -7.92
CA TYR A 290 -9.78 5.89 -6.61
C TYR A 290 -9.25 7.32 -6.60
N ASP A 291 -9.39 8.01 -5.48
CA ASP A 291 -8.80 9.33 -5.25
C ASP A 291 -7.55 9.18 -4.38
N THR A 292 -6.50 9.93 -4.68
CA THR A 292 -5.35 10.06 -3.79
C THR A 292 -5.73 10.87 -2.54
N ILE A 293 -5.00 10.69 -1.45
CA ILE A 293 -5.21 11.49 -0.23
C ILE A 293 -4.88 12.96 -0.48
N GLN A 294 -5.63 13.84 0.19
CA GLN A 294 -5.48 15.31 0.07
C GLN A 294 -4.63 15.91 1.18
#